data_33fb910670de285e2465d8388746b9df
#
_entry.id   33fb910670de285e2465d8388746b9df
#
_cell.length_a   1.000
_cell.length_b   1.000
_cell.length_c   1.000
_cell.angle_alpha   90.00
_cell.angle_beta   90.00
_cell.angle_gamma   90.00
#
_symmetry.space_group_name_H-M   'P 1'
#
loop_
_entity.id
_entity.type
_entity.pdbx_description
1 polymer ?
#
loop_
_entity_poly.entity_id
_entity_poly.type
_entity_poly.pdbx_seq_one_letter_code
_entity_poly.pdbx_strand_id
1 'polypeptide(L)'
;MDDKQQIEALYKQMYRAMIAKDIEALGSLLDENSVLIHMTGTRQPKREYLRAIKDGTLNYYSVEDDEISIEVNGDHATMTGRSRVNAAVYGGGRHTWRLQIKSTLVKKNGRWLFVEQRASTY
;
A
#
# COMPACT_ATOMS: atom_id res chain seq x y z
N MET A 1 -19.47 -2.23 -9.01
CA MET A 1 -18.22 -1.45 -9.14
C MET A 1 -17.38 -2.01 -10.27
N ASP A 2 -16.86 -1.16 -11.12
CA ASP A 2 -15.92 -1.60 -12.15
C ASP A 2 -14.54 -1.86 -11.51
N ASP A 3 -13.61 -2.39 -12.31
CA ASP A 3 -12.28 -2.76 -11.80
C ASP A 3 -11.49 -1.55 -11.28
N LYS A 4 -11.58 -0.41 -11.95
CA LYS A 4 -10.88 0.80 -11.49
C LYS A 4 -11.40 1.27 -10.13
N GLN A 5 -12.73 1.26 -9.94
CA GLN A 5 -13.35 1.63 -8.67
C GLN A 5 -12.95 0.66 -7.57
N GLN A 6 -12.89 -0.64 -7.86
CA GLN A 6 -12.45 -1.64 -6.90
C GLN A 6 -11.01 -1.43 -6.47
N ILE A 7 -10.11 -1.12 -7.41
CA ILE A 7 -8.70 -0.89 -7.13
C ILE A 7 -8.51 0.41 -6.33
N GLU A 8 -9.24 1.46 -6.66
CA GLU A 8 -9.21 2.71 -5.89
C GLU A 8 -9.65 2.47 -4.46
N ALA A 9 -10.74 1.72 -4.27
CA ALA A 9 -11.22 1.35 -2.95
C ALA A 9 -10.20 0.52 -2.19
N LEU A 10 -9.52 -0.38 -2.87
CA LEU A 10 -8.47 -1.22 -2.27
C LEU A 10 -7.31 -0.37 -1.74
N TYR A 11 -6.88 0.63 -2.50
CA TYR A 11 -5.83 1.55 -2.08
C TYR A 11 -6.22 2.31 -0.81
N LYS A 12 -7.45 2.81 -0.75
CA LYS A 12 -7.97 3.51 0.42
C LYS A 12 -8.11 2.58 1.62
N GLN A 13 -8.56 1.35 1.41
CA GLN A 13 -8.65 0.34 2.46
C GLN A 13 -7.27 -0.01 3.01
N MET A 14 -6.27 -0.08 2.15
CA MET A 14 -4.89 -0.34 2.55
C MET A 14 -4.43 0.68 3.58
N TYR A 15 -4.56 1.97 3.29
CA TYR A 15 -4.14 3.01 4.24
C TYR A 15 -4.97 2.99 5.53
N ARG A 16 -6.27 2.74 5.45
CA ARG A 16 -7.10 2.62 6.65
C ARG A 16 -6.63 1.48 7.55
N ALA A 17 -6.31 0.34 6.95
CA ALA A 17 -5.80 -0.81 7.69
C ALA A 17 -4.42 -0.52 8.30
N MET A 18 -3.56 0.18 7.58
CA MET A 18 -2.24 0.58 8.08
C MET A 18 -2.37 1.52 9.29
N ILE A 19 -3.24 2.51 9.20
CA ILE A 19 -3.47 3.46 10.29
C ILE A 19 -4.05 2.76 11.51
N ALA A 20 -5.01 1.87 11.30
CA ALA A 20 -5.66 1.13 12.38
C ALA A 20 -4.81 -0.03 12.93
N LYS A 21 -3.71 -0.36 12.26
CA LYS A 21 -2.88 -1.55 12.54
C LYS A 21 -3.72 -2.83 12.49
N ASP A 22 -4.67 -2.87 11.56
CA ASP A 22 -5.50 -4.05 11.30
C ASP A 22 -4.74 -5.00 10.38
N ILE A 23 -3.92 -5.85 10.98
CA ILE A 23 -3.00 -6.74 10.26
C ILE A 23 -3.76 -7.75 9.40
N GLU A 24 -4.87 -8.26 9.90
CA GLU A 24 -5.69 -9.23 9.16
C GLU A 24 -6.29 -8.59 7.90
N ALA A 25 -6.89 -7.41 8.04
CA ALA A 25 -7.44 -6.68 6.91
C ALA A 25 -6.36 -6.32 5.89
N LEU A 26 -5.23 -5.79 6.36
CA LEU A 26 -4.11 -5.42 5.48
C LEU A 26 -3.58 -6.64 4.73
N GLY A 27 -3.38 -7.75 5.43
CA GLY A 27 -2.90 -8.99 4.83
C GLY A 27 -3.82 -9.54 3.75
N SER A 28 -5.13 -9.34 3.91
CA SER A 28 -6.12 -9.82 2.93
C SER A 28 -6.07 -9.08 1.59
N LEU A 29 -5.45 -7.89 1.55
CA LEU A 29 -5.31 -7.08 0.35
C LEU A 29 -4.03 -7.39 -0.42
N LEU A 30 -3.12 -8.15 0.17
CA LEU A 30 -1.80 -8.45 -0.37
C LEU A 30 -1.72 -9.88 -0.85
N ASP A 31 -1.16 -10.10 -2.05
CA ASP A 31 -0.85 -11.44 -2.51
C ASP A 31 0.17 -12.09 -1.58
N GLU A 32 0.16 -13.43 -1.47
CA GLU A 32 1.10 -14.16 -0.60
C GLU A 32 2.56 -13.87 -0.95
N ASN A 33 2.84 -13.63 -2.22
CA ASN A 33 4.18 -13.36 -2.72
C ASN A 33 4.45 -11.87 -2.88
N SER A 34 3.60 -11.01 -2.29
CA SER A 34 3.75 -9.58 -2.44
C SER A 34 5.02 -9.06 -1.78
N VAL A 35 5.53 -7.95 -2.31
CA VAL A 35 6.72 -7.29 -1.79
C VAL A 35 6.51 -5.78 -1.81
N LEU A 36 6.96 -5.12 -0.74
CA LEU A 36 7.06 -3.67 -0.68
C LEU A 36 8.53 -3.29 -0.86
N ILE A 37 8.79 -2.42 -1.83
CA ILE A 37 10.14 -1.92 -2.09
C ILE A 37 10.18 -0.48 -1.59
N HIS A 38 10.98 -0.25 -0.55
CA HIS A 38 11.14 1.07 0.05
C HIS A 38 11.99 2.00 -0.82
N MET A 39 11.98 3.30 -0.51
CA MET A 39 12.77 4.30 -1.23
C MET A 39 14.27 3.99 -1.24
N THR A 40 14.74 3.31 -0.21
CA THR A 40 16.14 2.89 -0.08
C THR A 40 16.50 1.69 -0.95
N GLY A 41 15.49 1.08 -1.60
CA GLY A 41 15.67 -0.15 -2.34
C GLY A 41 15.47 -1.41 -1.51
N THR A 42 15.27 -1.27 -0.21
CA THR A 42 15.03 -2.41 0.69
C THR A 42 13.72 -3.10 0.30
N ARG A 43 13.82 -4.42 0.10
CA ARG A 43 12.67 -5.26 -0.26
C ARG A 43 12.10 -5.91 0.99
N GLN A 44 10.81 -5.75 1.20
CA GLN A 44 10.12 -6.26 2.38
C GLN A 44 9.00 -7.20 1.94
N PRO A 45 9.17 -8.52 2.12
CA PRO A 45 8.10 -9.48 1.84
C PRO A 45 6.88 -9.25 2.73
N LYS A 46 5.74 -9.77 2.31
CA LYS A 46 4.46 -9.58 3.00
C LYS A 46 4.56 -9.80 4.52
N ARG A 47 5.16 -10.92 4.96
CA ARG A 47 5.29 -11.23 6.39
C ARG A 47 6.04 -10.16 7.15
N GLU A 48 7.17 -9.70 6.60
CA GLU A 48 8.00 -8.68 7.25
C GLU A 48 7.30 -7.33 7.28
N TYR A 49 6.60 -6.98 6.21
CA TYR A 49 5.83 -5.75 6.15
C TYR A 49 4.72 -5.72 7.21
N LEU A 50 3.94 -6.79 7.29
CA LEU A 50 2.88 -6.91 8.30
C LEU A 50 3.44 -6.83 9.71
N ARG A 51 4.57 -7.47 9.97
CA ARG A 51 5.24 -7.41 11.27
C ARG A 51 5.67 -5.98 11.61
N ALA A 52 6.22 -5.25 10.64
CA ALA A 52 6.67 -3.87 10.84
C ALA A 52 5.51 -2.93 11.20
N ILE A 53 4.34 -3.14 10.62
CA ILE A 53 3.14 -2.39 10.98
C ILE A 53 2.70 -2.77 12.41
N LYS A 54 2.69 -4.05 12.72
CA LYS A 54 2.22 -4.56 14.01
C LYS A 54 3.10 -4.12 15.16
N ASP A 55 4.43 -4.19 14.99
CA ASP A 55 5.37 -3.93 16.10
C ASP A 55 5.76 -2.45 16.27
N GLY A 56 5.24 -1.57 15.42
CA GLY A 56 5.49 -0.14 15.54
C GLY A 56 6.75 0.36 14.83
N THR A 57 7.43 -0.47 14.03
CA THR A 57 8.53 -0.02 13.18
C THR A 57 8.02 0.97 12.14
N LEU A 58 6.83 0.72 11.61
CA LEU A 58 6.13 1.61 10.70
C LEU A 58 4.81 2.03 11.34
N ASN A 59 4.65 3.33 11.60
CA ASN A 59 3.45 3.88 12.22
C ASN A 59 2.83 4.92 11.30
N TYR A 60 1.57 4.71 10.93
CA TYR A 60 0.82 5.61 10.05
C TYR A 60 -0.32 6.23 10.83
N TYR A 61 -0.53 7.55 10.68
CA TYR A 61 -1.50 8.30 11.47
C TYR A 61 -2.63 8.90 10.63
N SER A 62 -2.30 9.40 9.42
CA SER A 62 -3.32 9.97 8.53
C SER A 62 -2.83 9.92 7.09
N VAL A 63 -3.78 10.01 6.16
CA VAL A 63 -3.50 10.05 4.72
C VAL A 63 -4.48 10.98 4.03
N GLU A 64 -3.96 11.75 3.08
CA GLU A 64 -4.77 12.56 2.16
C GLU A 64 -4.30 12.28 0.75
N ASP A 65 -5.20 11.81 -0.10
CA ASP A 65 -4.88 11.43 -1.47
C ASP A 65 -4.83 12.66 -2.37
N ASP A 66 -3.72 12.83 -3.11
CA ASP A 66 -3.56 13.91 -4.07
C ASP A 66 -3.87 13.46 -5.49
N GLU A 67 -3.47 12.23 -5.86
CA GLU A 67 -3.68 11.71 -7.20
C GLU A 67 -3.70 10.19 -7.18
N ILE A 68 -4.62 9.59 -7.92
CA ILE A 68 -4.68 8.15 -8.11
C ILE A 68 -4.89 7.88 -9.59
N SER A 69 -3.96 7.16 -10.22
CA SER A 69 -4.03 6.74 -11.62
C SER A 69 -4.03 5.22 -11.69
N ILE A 70 -4.95 4.66 -12.45
CA ILE A 70 -5.13 3.21 -12.53
C ILE A 70 -5.27 2.78 -13.99
N GLU A 71 -4.54 1.73 -14.37
CA GLU A 71 -4.62 1.13 -15.69
C GLU A 71 -4.92 -0.36 -15.55
N VAL A 72 -5.99 -0.83 -16.19
CA VAL A 72 -6.44 -2.23 -16.08
C VAL A 72 -6.28 -2.93 -17.42
N ASN A 73 -5.65 -4.11 -17.41
CA ASN A 73 -5.48 -4.98 -18.57
C ASN A 73 -5.88 -6.41 -18.20
N GLY A 74 -7.17 -6.75 -18.41
CA GLY A 74 -7.67 -8.07 -18.03
C GLY A 74 -7.58 -8.30 -16.53
N ASP A 75 -6.84 -9.33 -16.13
CA ASP A 75 -6.66 -9.71 -14.72
C ASP A 75 -5.42 -9.06 -14.10
N HIS A 76 -4.80 -8.12 -14.78
CA HIS A 76 -3.64 -7.37 -14.29
C HIS A 76 -3.95 -5.89 -14.29
N ALA A 77 -3.32 -5.17 -13.36
CA ALA A 77 -3.45 -3.72 -13.30
C ALA A 77 -2.18 -3.11 -12.74
N THR A 78 -1.97 -1.84 -13.10
CA THR A 78 -0.96 -1.01 -12.49
C THR A 78 -1.65 0.22 -11.94
N MET A 79 -1.08 0.78 -10.86
CA MET A 79 -1.59 2.03 -10.33
C MET A 79 -0.45 2.88 -9.78
N THR A 80 -0.66 4.19 -9.80
CA THR A 80 0.20 5.14 -9.11
C THR A 80 -0.68 5.94 -8.18
N GLY A 81 -0.39 5.86 -6.88
CA GLY A 81 -1.07 6.65 -5.87
C GLY A 81 -0.10 7.67 -5.27
N ARG A 82 -0.50 8.92 -5.27
CA ARG A 82 0.24 10.02 -4.63
C ARG A 82 -0.57 10.54 -3.48
N SER A 83 0.00 10.47 -2.28
CA SER A 83 -0.71 10.82 -1.06
C SER A 83 0.22 11.51 -0.08
N ARG A 84 -0.34 12.45 0.68
CA ARG A 84 0.37 13.04 1.82
C ARG A 84 0.08 12.18 3.02
N VAL A 85 1.11 11.57 3.56
CA VAL A 85 1.01 10.55 4.61
C VAL A 85 1.73 11.01 5.85
N ASN A 86 1.01 11.15 6.98
CA ASN A 86 1.62 11.47 8.25
C ASN A 86 2.04 10.16 8.92
N ALA A 87 3.34 10.00 9.14
CA ALA A 87 3.90 8.74 9.62
C ALA A 87 5.18 8.96 10.41
N ALA A 88 5.48 8.00 11.29
CA ALA A 88 6.75 7.86 11.95
C ALA A 88 7.31 6.49 11.62
N VAL A 89 8.50 6.43 11.04
CA VAL A 89 9.08 5.18 10.54
C VAL A 89 10.47 4.95 11.15
N TYR A 90 10.77 3.69 11.44
CA TYR A 90 12.08 3.24 11.95
C TYR A 90 12.53 4.02 13.18
N GLY A 91 11.62 4.27 14.11
CA GLY A 91 11.92 4.98 15.34
C GLY A 91 12.12 6.48 15.19
N GLY A 92 11.90 7.03 14.00
CA GLY A 92 12.01 8.48 13.76
C GLY A 92 10.79 9.26 14.26
N GLY A 93 10.89 10.57 14.16
CA GLY A 93 9.79 11.47 14.52
C GLY A 93 8.64 11.42 13.51
N ARG A 94 7.48 11.84 13.98
CA ARG A 94 6.28 11.92 13.15
C ARG A 94 6.33 13.15 12.26
N HIS A 95 6.14 12.97 10.94
CA HIS A 95 5.96 14.07 10.01
C HIS A 95 5.21 13.63 8.76
N THR A 96 4.86 14.60 7.91
CA THR A 96 4.09 14.34 6.69
C THR A 96 5.02 14.14 5.51
N TRP A 97 4.86 13.00 4.84
CA TRP A 97 5.59 12.61 3.65
C TRP A 97 4.70 12.74 2.42
N ARG A 98 5.27 13.23 1.34
CA ARG A 98 4.62 13.13 0.02
C ARG A 98 5.04 11.82 -0.61
N LEU A 99 4.24 10.79 -0.41
CA LEU A 99 4.56 9.44 -0.86
C LEU A 99 3.87 9.09 -2.16
N GLN A 100 4.64 8.52 -3.09
CA GLN A 100 4.13 7.92 -4.30
C GLN A 100 4.32 6.42 -4.20
N ILE A 101 3.24 5.67 -4.42
CA ILE A 101 3.31 4.21 -4.46
C ILE A 101 2.88 3.76 -5.85
N LYS A 102 3.81 3.11 -6.55
CA LYS A 102 3.53 2.44 -7.81
C LYS A 102 3.29 0.97 -7.51
N SER A 103 2.11 0.49 -7.87
CA SER A 103 1.68 -0.87 -7.53
C SER A 103 1.36 -1.67 -8.78
N THR A 104 1.67 -2.96 -8.70
CA THR A 104 1.19 -3.96 -9.65
C THR A 104 0.17 -4.82 -8.91
N LEU A 105 -0.97 -5.06 -9.56
CA LEU A 105 -2.07 -5.84 -8.98
C LEU A 105 -2.44 -6.99 -9.89
N VAL A 106 -3.03 -8.02 -9.29
CA VAL A 106 -3.57 -9.17 -10.01
C VAL A 106 -4.95 -9.49 -9.48
N LYS A 107 -5.83 -9.94 -10.36
CA LYS A 107 -7.17 -10.37 -9.97
C LYS A 107 -7.17 -11.89 -9.83
N LYS A 108 -7.47 -12.38 -8.64
CA LYS A 108 -7.56 -13.81 -8.33
C LYS A 108 -8.91 -14.09 -7.68
N ASN A 109 -9.65 -15.04 -8.22
CA ASN A 109 -10.98 -15.43 -7.70
C ASN A 109 -11.92 -14.22 -7.54
N GLY A 110 -11.90 -13.33 -8.53
CA GLY A 110 -12.74 -12.14 -8.54
C GLY A 110 -12.27 -11.00 -7.63
N ARG A 111 -11.10 -11.12 -7.03
CA ARG A 111 -10.56 -10.12 -6.09
C ARG A 111 -9.22 -9.58 -6.57
N TRP A 112 -9.07 -8.26 -6.49
CA TRP A 112 -7.80 -7.61 -6.75
C TRP A 112 -6.88 -7.68 -5.53
N LEU A 113 -5.60 -8.00 -5.77
CA LEU A 113 -4.57 -8.09 -4.73
C LEU A 113 -3.32 -7.32 -5.18
N PHE A 114 -2.66 -6.66 -4.24
CA PHE A 114 -1.36 -6.05 -4.50
C PHE A 114 -0.28 -7.13 -4.59
N VAL A 115 0.52 -7.10 -5.64
CA VAL A 115 1.63 -8.03 -5.87
C VAL A 115 2.96 -7.37 -5.59
N GLU A 116 3.12 -6.14 -6.03
CA GLU A 116 4.34 -5.36 -5.81
C GLU A 116 3.95 -3.91 -5.55
N GLN A 117 4.58 -3.30 -4.57
CA GLN A 117 4.42 -1.89 -4.29
C GLN A 117 5.80 -1.26 -4.17
N ARG A 118 6.01 -0.16 -4.88
CA ARG A 118 7.29 0.56 -4.87
C ARG A 118 7.05 1.97 -4.38
N ALA A 119 7.67 2.30 -3.25
CA ALA A 119 7.54 3.60 -2.61
C ALA A 119 8.60 4.59 -3.11
N SER A 120 8.19 5.84 -3.28
CA SER A 120 9.07 6.96 -3.59
C SER A 120 8.42 8.24 -3.08
N THR A 121 9.07 9.37 -3.26
CA THR A 121 8.49 10.68 -2.95
C THR A 121 8.10 11.39 -4.26
N TYR A 122 7.32 12.44 -4.13
CA TYR A 122 6.95 13.25 -5.28
C TYR A 122 6.92 14.73 -4.96
#